data_4514c7fd8150b3a64392dc10b4ee2e15
#
_entry.id   4514c7fd8150b3a64392dc10b4ee2e15
#
_cell.length_a   1.000
_cell.length_b   1.000
_cell.length_c   1.000
_cell.angle_alpha   90.00
_cell.angle_beta   90.00
_cell.angle_gamma   90.00
#
_symmetry.space_group_name_H-M   'P 1'
#
loop_
_entity.id
_entity.type
_entity.pdbx_description
1 polymer ?
#
loop_
_entity_poly.entity_id
_entity_poly.type
_entity_poly.pdbx_seq_one_letter_code
_entity_poly.pdbx_strand_id
1 'polypeptide(L)'
;MKFFCESAELADAVIKVAKALPVKKQLPIMDGMMFKAFGDTLTILASDLELSIQKTIKADIKIEGEAVISGRFIADFVKKLNEDTTLEFNVNANHMNIVYYGNKVILQCLNSDEYPPIMLLTDENGFDIKGGELKTILEKVIFCAATDDTRPIYKG
;
A
#
# COMPACT_ATOMS: atom_id res chain seq x y z
N MET A 1 -11.96 -5.63 -12.37
CA MET A 1 -10.59 -6.09 -12.11
C MET A 1 -10.63 -7.52 -11.57
N LYS A 2 -9.79 -8.43 -12.10
CA LYS A 2 -9.66 -9.80 -11.56
C LYS A 2 -8.21 -10.25 -11.66
N PHE A 3 -7.63 -10.76 -10.55
CA PHE A 3 -6.24 -11.22 -10.51
C PHE A 3 -6.03 -12.28 -9.42
N PHE A 4 -4.88 -12.97 -9.54
CA PHE A 4 -4.39 -13.93 -8.55
C PHE A 4 -2.97 -13.54 -8.13
N CYS A 5 -2.65 -13.68 -6.86
CA CYS A 5 -1.30 -13.45 -6.35
C CYS A 5 -1.02 -14.34 -5.14
N GLU A 6 0.27 -14.54 -4.85
CA GLU A 6 0.71 -15.29 -3.68
C GLU A 6 0.55 -14.48 -2.38
N SER A 7 0.02 -15.14 -1.35
CA SER A 7 -0.28 -14.50 -0.06
C SER A 7 0.94 -13.90 0.61
N ALA A 8 2.09 -14.56 0.56
CA ALA A 8 3.34 -14.08 1.16
C ALA A 8 3.84 -12.79 0.50
N GLU A 9 3.84 -12.73 -0.85
CA GLU A 9 4.24 -11.53 -1.59
C GLU A 9 3.28 -10.37 -1.34
N LEU A 10 1.97 -10.65 -1.32
CA LEU A 10 0.95 -9.66 -1.00
C LEU A 10 1.12 -9.13 0.42
N ALA A 11 1.32 -10.01 1.40
CA ALA A 11 1.47 -9.62 2.80
C ALA A 11 2.69 -8.70 3.00
N ASP A 12 3.85 -9.06 2.43
CA ASP A 12 5.07 -8.23 2.48
C ASP A 12 4.80 -6.85 1.86
N ALA A 13 4.16 -6.81 0.70
CA ALA A 13 3.85 -5.55 0.02
C ALA A 13 2.88 -4.68 0.81
N VAL A 14 1.74 -5.24 1.24
CA VAL A 14 0.70 -4.53 1.99
C VAL A 14 1.22 -4.00 3.33
N ILE A 15 1.99 -4.80 4.08
CA ILE A 15 2.55 -4.38 5.38
C ILE A 15 3.53 -3.21 5.20
N LYS A 16 4.34 -3.20 4.14
CA LYS A 16 5.25 -2.10 3.84
C LYS A 16 4.48 -0.84 3.43
N VAL A 17 3.53 -0.97 2.52
CA VAL A 17 2.72 0.14 2.01
C VAL A 17 1.84 0.74 3.10
N ALA A 18 1.33 -0.07 4.02
CA ALA A 18 0.49 0.38 5.14
C ALA A 18 1.18 1.39 6.07
N LYS A 19 2.51 1.51 6.02
CA LYS A 19 3.26 2.53 6.78
C LYS A 19 3.01 3.96 6.28
N ALA A 20 2.51 4.12 5.05
CA ALA A 20 2.11 5.40 4.48
C ALA A 20 0.61 5.70 4.66
N LEU A 21 -0.13 4.91 5.44
CA LEU A 21 -1.51 5.25 5.77
C LEU A 21 -1.55 6.35 6.84
N PRO A 22 -2.46 7.34 6.71
CA PRO A 22 -2.54 8.45 7.65
C PRO A 22 -2.88 7.98 9.06
N VAL A 23 -2.21 8.55 10.05
CA VAL A 23 -2.52 8.35 11.47
C VAL A 23 -3.71 9.23 11.87
N LYS A 24 -3.74 10.48 11.36
CA LYS A 24 -4.83 11.43 11.56
C LYS A 24 -5.68 11.49 10.29
N LYS A 25 -7.00 11.36 10.43
CA LYS A 25 -7.95 11.43 9.30
C LYS A 25 -8.01 12.87 8.77
N GLN A 26 -7.38 13.12 7.63
CA GLN A 26 -7.53 14.38 6.90
C GLN A 26 -8.58 14.23 5.79
N LEU A 27 -8.40 13.24 4.93
CA LEU A 27 -9.31 12.90 3.85
C LEU A 27 -9.69 11.42 3.97
N PRO A 28 -10.98 11.05 4.02
CA PRO A 28 -11.40 9.66 4.20
C PRO A 28 -10.85 8.71 3.13
N ILE A 29 -10.68 9.17 1.89
CA ILE A 29 -10.15 8.38 0.80
C ILE A 29 -8.69 7.95 1.03
N MET A 30 -7.91 8.73 1.79
CA MET A 30 -6.51 8.42 2.11
C MET A 30 -6.37 7.28 3.14
N ASP A 31 -7.44 6.94 3.88
CA ASP A 31 -7.48 5.69 4.66
C ASP A 31 -7.47 4.45 3.74
N GLY A 32 -7.66 4.66 2.43
CA GLY A 32 -7.62 3.64 1.38
C GLY A 32 -6.21 3.30 0.92
N MET A 33 -6.08 2.09 0.41
CA MET A 33 -4.92 1.60 -0.30
C MET A 33 -5.34 1.32 -1.75
N MET A 34 -4.63 1.92 -2.70
CA MET A 34 -4.90 1.77 -4.13
C MET A 34 -4.26 0.49 -4.63
N PHE A 35 -5.01 -0.32 -5.33
CA PHE A 35 -4.59 -1.52 -6.05
C PHE A 35 -4.73 -1.28 -7.55
N LYS A 36 -3.65 -1.44 -8.31
CA LYS A 36 -3.62 -1.33 -9.78
C LYS A 36 -3.10 -2.63 -10.36
N ALA A 37 -3.95 -3.32 -11.11
CA ALA A 37 -3.64 -4.59 -11.78
C ALA A 37 -3.51 -4.35 -13.28
N PHE A 38 -2.28 -4.41 -13.83
CA PHE A 38 -1.99 -4.19 -15.24
C PHE A 38 -0.87 -5.11 -15.71
N GLY A 39 -1.02 -5.65 -16.93
CA GLY A 39 -0.06 -6.59 -17.49
C GLY A 39 0.07 -7.85 -16.64
N ASP A 40 1.24 -8.08 -16.06
CA ASP A 40 1.58 -9.20 -15.17
C ASP A 40 1.92 -8.75 -13.74
N THR A 41 1.58 -7.50 -13.38
CA THR A 41 1.96 -6.91 -12.12
C THR A 41 0.77 -6.30 -11.38
N LEU A 42 0.81 -6.41 -10.07
CA LEU A 42 -0.05 -5.70 -9.14
C LEU A 42 0.76 -4.62 -8.44
N THR A 43 0.38 -3.37 -8.64
CA THR A 43 0.93 -2.21 -7.93
C THR A 43 0.01 -1.82 -6.80
N ILE A 44 0.58 -1.68 -5.60
CA ILE A 44 -0.11 -1.31 -4.38
C ILE A 44 0.49 0.02 -3.89
N LEU A 45 -0.36 0.99 -3.57
CA LEU A 45 0.03 2.35 -3.21
C LEU A 45 -0.79 2.84 -2.02
N ALA A 46 -0.14 3.51 -1.08
CA ALA A 46 -0.77 4.34 -0.06
C ALA A 46 0.02 5.65 0.13
N SER A 47 -0.65 6.66 0.62
CA SER A 47 -0.07 7.98 0.90
C SER A 47 -0.83 8.68 2.01
N ASP A 48 -0.13 9.48 2.80
CA ASP A 48 -0.72 10.48 3.69
C ASP A 48 -0.49 11.92 3.19
N LEU A 49 -0.09 12.07 1.91
CA LEU A 49 0.29 13.27 1.18
C LEU A 49 1.70 13.81 1.50
N GLU A 50 2.30 13.43 2.62
CA GLU A 50 3.70 13.73 2.96
C GLU A 50 4.61 12.55 2.59
N LEU A 51 4.17 11.33 2.92
CA LEU A 51 4.85 10.07 2.60
C LEU A 51 3.99 9.24 1.66
N SER A 52 4.57 8.80 0.56
CA SER A 52 3.94 7.85 -0.37
C SER A 52 4.81 6.60 -0.49
N ILE A 53 4.20 5.45 -0.36
CA ILE A 53 4.89 4.16 -0.54
C ILE A 53 4.15 3.37 -1.61
N GLN A 54 4.89 2.98 -2.64
CA GLN A 54 4.44 2.08 -3.69
C GLN A 54 5.23 0.78 -3.66
N LYS A 55 4.55 -0.33 -3.86
CA LYS A 55 5.16 -1.65 -4.03
C LYS A 55 4.49 -2.35 -5.20
N THR A 56 5.31 -2.92 -6.09
CA THR A 56 4.85 -3.74 -7.21
C THR A 56 5.25 -5.20 -6.95
N ILE A 57 4.33 -6.12 -7.16
CA ILE A 57 4.52 -7.56 -7.06
C ILE A 57 4.03 -8.24 -8.34
N LYS A 58 4.47 -9.48 -8.58
CA LYS A 58 3.96 -10.30 -9.67
C LYS A 58 2.55 -10.76 -9.36
N ALA A 59 1.68 -10.79 -10.38
CA ALA A 59 0.32 -11.27 -10.26
C ALA A 59 -0.18 -11.81 -11.59
N ASP A 60 -1.02 -12.83 -11.56
CA ASP A 60 -1.71 -13.34 -12.74
C ASP A 60 -2.99 -12.51 -12.98
N ILE A 61 -2.89 -11.51 -13.87
CA ILE A 61 -3.99 -10.59 -14.16
C ILE A 61 -4.90 -11.17 -15.23
N LYS A 62 -6.17 -11.36 -14.90
CA LYS A 62 -7.21 -11.81 -15.84
C LYS A 62 -8.04 -10.67 -16.40
N ILE A 63 -8.30 -9.65 -15.59
CA ILE A 63 -9.02 -8.43 -15.97
C ILE A 63 -8.32 -7.27 -15.30
N GLU A 64 -7.78 -6.38 -16.12
CA GLU A 64 -7.10 -5.16 -15.67
C GLU A 64 -8.05 -4.20 -14.97
N GLY A 65 -7.49 -3.28 -14.22
CA GLY A 65 -8.22 -2.21 -13.57
C GLY A 65 -7.60 -1.75 -12.26
N GLU A 66 -8.32 -0.88 -11.57
CA GLU A 66 -7.88 -0.34 -10.29
C GLU A 66 -9.04 -0.33 -9.29
N ALA A 67 -8.69 -0.36 -8.01
CA ALA A 67 -9.64 -0.26 -6.91
C ALA A 67 -8.96 0.29 -5.67
N VAL A 68 -9.72 1.03 -4.87
CA VAL A 68 -9.30 1.52 -3.55
C VAL A 68 -10.08 0.79 -2.48
N ILE A 69 -9.39 0.21 -1.51
CA ILE A 69 -10.00 -0.50 -0.38
C ILE A 69 -9.42 0.01 0.94
N SER A 70 -10.12 -0.23 2.05
CA SER A 70 -9.59 0.13 3.38
C SER A 70 -8.20 -0.46 3.61
N GLY A 71 -7.19 0.41 3.71
CA GLY A 71 -5.80 0.01 3.89
C GLY A 71 -5.56 -0.70 5.22
N ARG A 72 -6.23 -0.26 6.30
CA ARG A 72 -6.14 -0.91 7.61
C ARG A 72 -6.73 -2.30 7.58
N PHE A 73 -7.89 -2.45 6.95
CA PHE A 73 -8.54 -3.76 6.87
C PHE A 73 -7.69 -4.78 6.10
N ILE A 74 -7.19 -4.41 4.92
CA ILE A 74 -6.36 -5.33 4.13
C ILE A 74 -5.05 -5.66 4.85
N ALA A 75 -4.44 -4.69 5.55
CA ALA A 75 -3.23 -4.92 6.35
C ALA A 75 -3.47 -5.92 7.50
N ASP A 76 -4.61 -5.81 8.18
CA ASP A 76 -4.96 -6.75 9.25
C ASP A 76 -5.39 -8.11 8.70
N PHE A 77 -6.00 -8.15 7.53
CA PHE A 77 -6.35 -9.39 6.84
C PHE A 77 -5.10 -10.19 6.46
N VAL A 78 -4.13 -9.58 5.78
CA VAL A 78 -2.92 -10.30 5.34
C VAL A 78 -2.06 -10.80 6.51
N LYS A 79 -2.04 -10.10 7.65
CA LYS A 79 -1.35 -10.56 8.87
C LYS A 79 -1.93 -11.83 9.46
N LYS A 80 -3.20 -12.15 9.17
CA LYS A 80 -3.91 -13.34 9.67
C LYS A 80 -3.83 -14.52 8.72
N LEU A 81 -3.23 -14.36 7.55
CA LEU A 81 -2.98 -15.47 6.64
C LEU A 81 -1.80 -16.30 7.18
N ASN A 82 -2.09 -17.53 7.56
CA ASN A 82 -1.12 -18.40 8.25
C ASN A 82 -0.30 -19.28 7.31
N GLU A 83 -0.63 -19.35 6.03
CA GLU A 83 -0.03 -20.28 5.06
C GLU A 83 0.17 -19.60 3.70
N ASP A 84 1.17 -20.05 2.98
CA ASP A 84 1.39 -19.66 1.59
C ASP A 84 0.28 -20.24 0.73
N THR A 85 -0.49 -19.36 0.12
CA THR A 85 -1.61 -19.74 -0.75
C THR A 85 -1.81 -18.70 -1.83
N THR A 86 -2.39 -19.14 -2.93
CA THR A 86 -2.83 -18.23 -3.98
C THR A 86 -4.17 -17.59 -3.59
N LEU A 87 -4.22 -16.29 -3.60
CA LEU A 87 -5.42 -15.50 -3.35
C LEU A 87 -6.05 -15.10 -4.68
N GLU A 88 -7.36 -15.28 -4.82
CA GLU A 88 -8.14 -14.75 -5.94
C GLU A 88 -8.81 -13.44 -5.51
N PHE A 89 -8.61 -12.39 -6.30
CA PHE A 89 -9.26 -11.09 -6.15
C PHE A 89 -10.21 -10.85 -7.31
N ASN A 90 -11.44 -10.46 -7.00
CA ASN A 90 -12.42 -10.11 -8.00
C ASN A 90 -13.18 -8.84 -7.57
N VAL A 91 -13.00 -7.76 -8.33
CA VAL A 91 -13.65 -6.48 -8.08
C VAL A 91 -14.83 -6.32 -9.04
N ASN A 92 -16.01 -6.20 -8.47
CA ASN A 92 -17.27 -5.96 -9.18
C ASN A 92 -17.93 -4.71 -8.61
N ALA A 93 -18.09 -3.69 -9.44
CA ALA A 93 -18.65 -2.40 -9.04
C ALA A 93 -17.95 -1.87 -7.76
N ASN A 94 -18.64 -1.84 -6.63
CA ASN A 94 -18.18 -1.26 -5.38
C ASN A 94 -17.67 -2.30 -4.36
N HIS A 95 -17.43 -3.55 -4.79
CA HIS A 95 -17.01 -4.60 -3.87
C HIS A 95 -15.81 -5.38 -4.43
N MET A 96 -14.83 -5.63 -3.57
CA MET A 96 -13.74 -6.55 -3.81
C MET A 96 -14.01 -7.86 -3.07
N ASN A 97 -14.06 -8.95 -3.81
CA ASN A 97 -14.15 -10.29 -3.25
C ASN A 97 -12.75 -10.90 -3.21
N ILE A 98 -12.36 -11.42 -2.06
CA ILE A 98 -11.10 -12.15 -1.86
C ILE A 98 -11.47 -13.59 -1.54
N VAL A 99 -10.96 -14.55 -2.33
CA VAL A 99 -11.21 -15.97 -2.12
C VAL A 99 -9.89 -16.65 -1.77
N TYR A 100 -9.92 -17.45 -0.70
CA TYR A 100 -8.78 -18.24 -0.23
C TYR A 100 -9.27 -19.48 0.52
N TYR A 101 -8.70 -20.65 0.26
CA TYR A 101 -9.11 -21.93 0.88
C TYR A 101 -10.61 -22.19 0.94
N GLY A 102 -11.35 -21.80 -0.12
CA GLY A 102 -12.80 -21.91 -0.14
C GLY A 102 -13.57 -20.90 0.70
N ASN A 103 -12.88 -20.06 1.47
CA ASN A 103 -13.47 -18.94 2.19
C ASN A 103 -13.58 -17.71 1.29
N LYS A 104 -14.54 -16.85 1.59
CA LYS A 104 -14.75 -15.60 0.86
C LYS A 104 -14.84 -14.41 1.82
N VAL A 105 -14.06 -13.39 1.54
CA VAL A 105 -14.12 -12.08 2.19
C VAL A 105 -14.64 -11.07 1.19
N ILE A 106 -15.54 -10.20 1.61
CA ILE A 106 -16.10 -9.14 0.78
C ILE A 106 -15.76 -7.80 1.42
N LEU A 107 -15.07 -6.95 0.67
CA LEU A 107 -14.71 -5.60 1.07
C LEU A 107 -15.45 -4.59 0.20
N GLN A 108 -15.91 -3.50 0.82
CA GLN A 108 -16.41 -2.35 0.06
C GLN A 108 -15.23 -1.60 -0.54
N CYS A 109 -15.31 -1.29 -1.84
CA CYS A 109 -14.37 -0.40 -2.50
C CYS A 109 -14.77 1.05 -2.25
N LEU A 110 -13.76 1.91 -2.14
CA LEU A 110 -13.91 3.35 -2.21
C LEU A 110 -13.86 3.80 -3.68
N ASN A 111 -14.34 4.99 -3.98
CA ASN A 111 -14.30 5.52 -5.33
C ASN A 111 -12.86 5.85 -5.74
N SER A 112 -12.31 5.13 -6.71
CA SER A 112 -10.92 5.32 -7.17
C SER A 112 -10.69 6.69 -7.81
N ASP A 113 -11.72 7.31 -8.41
CA ASP A 113 -11.62 8.61 -9.04
C ASP A 113 -11.36 9.75 -8.03
N GLU A 114 -11.71 9.53 -6.76
CA GLU A 114 -11.46 10.47 -5.68
C GLU A 114 -10.06 10.32 -5.06
N TYR A 115 -9.32 9.26 -5.42
CA TYR A 115 -7.97 9.07 -4.91
C TYR A 115 -7.01 10.03 -5.60
N PRO A 116 -6.31 10.92 -4.88
CA PRO A 116 -5.47 11.92 -5.51
C PRO A 116 -4.33 11.26 -6.31
N PRO A 117 -3.97 11.84 -7.47
CA PRO A 117 -2.83 11.34 -8.24
C PRO A 117 -1.54 11.55 -7.44
N ILE A 118 -0.87 10.46 -7.12
CA ILE A 118 0.42 10.48 -6.44
C ILE A 118 1.52 10.53 -7.51
N MET A 119 2.22 11.66 -7.58
CA MET A 119 3.38 11.80 -8.46
C MET A 119 4.59 11.12 -7.80
N LEU A 120 5.04 10.01 -8.38
CA LEU A 120 6.32 9.41 -8.02
C LEU A 120 7.42 10.20 -8.73
N LEU A 121 8.46 10.57 -7.97
CA LEU A 121 9.62 11.25 -8.53
C LEU A 121 10.36 10.30 -9.48
N THR A 122 10.79 10.83 -10.63
CA THR A 122 11.65 10.13 -11.58
C THR A 122 13.11 10.50 -11.34
N ASP A 123 14.02 9.54 -11.52
CA ASP A 123 15.43 9.57 -11.08
C ASP A 123 16.36 10.50 -11.89
N GLU A 124 15.90 11.61 -12.40
CA GLU A 124 16.75 12.46 -13.27
C GLU A 124 17.92 13.15 -12.56
N ASN A 125 17.90 13.29 -11.21
CA ASN A 125 18.95 13.94 -10.43
C ASN A 125 19.13 13.29 -9.04
N GLY A 126 19.12 11.96 -8.99
CA GLY A 126 19.28 11.20 -7.75
C GLY A 126 20.73 10.85 -7.42
N PHE A 127 20.97 10.35 -6.22
CA PHE A 127 22.19 9.67 -5.82
C PHE A 127 21.85 8.34 -5.14
N ASP A 128 22.73 7.36 -5.26
CA ASP A 128 22.56 6.06 -4.65
C ASP A 128 23.22 6.01 -3.27
N ILE A 129 22.50 5.42 -2.30
CA ILE A 129 23.03 5.12 -0.97
C ILE A 129 22.60 3.69 -0.59
N LYS A 130 23.52 2.93 0.02
CA LYS A 130 23.16 1.61 0.53
C LYS A 130 22.16 1.71 1.68
N GLY A 131 21.06 0.97 1.59
CA GLY A 131 19.97 1.05 2.59
C GLY A 131 20.43 0.77 4.03
N GLY A 132 21.41 -0.13 4.24
CA GLY A 132 21.99 -0.39 5.56
C GLY A 132 22.79 0.80 6.12
N GLU A 133 23.52 1.53 5.27
CA GLU A 133 24.25 2.74 5.66
C GLU A 133 23.26 3.86 6.01
N LEU A 134 22.24 4.09 5.15
CA LEU A 134 21.20 5.07 5.42
C LEU A 134 20.48 4.77 6.74
N LYS A 135 20.09 3.52 6.98
CA LYS A 135 19.47 3.10 8.24
C LYS A 135 20.34 3.47 9.44
N THR A 136 21.63 3.13 9.39
CA THR A 136 22.58 3.42 10.48
C THR A 136 22.73 4.92 10.74
N ILE A 137 22.73 5.74 9.69
CA ILE A 137 22.80 7.21 9.80
C ILE A 137 21.52 7.74 10.45
N LEU A 138 20.36 7.31 9.96
CA LEU A 138 19.07 7.75 10.47
C LEU A 138 18.86 7.36 11.94
N GLU A 139 19.25 6.16 12.35
CA GLU A 139 19.17 5.70 13.74
C GLU A 139 20.00 6.58 14.70
N LYS A 140 21.09 7.21 14.22
CA LYS A 140 21.94 8.09 15.02
C LYS A 140 21.40 9.51 15.19
N VAL A 141 20.46 9.94 14.36
CA VAL A 141 19.97 11.33 14.36
C VAL A 141 18.48 11.47 14.67
N ILE A 142 17.67 10.42 14.44
CA ILE A 142 16.21 10.49 14.53
C ILE A 142 15.70 10.91 15.92
N PHE A 143 16.46 10.63 16.98
CA PHE A 143 16.07 11.03 18.33
C PHE A 143 16.11 12.55 18.56
N CYS A 144 16.76 13.31 17.65
CA CYS A 144 16.78 14.77 17.68
C CYS A 144 15.55 15.40 17.01
N ALA A 145 14.79 14.60 16.21
CA ALA A 145 13.60 15.09 15.56
C ALA A 145 12.47 15.35 16.56
N ALA A 146 11.75 16.46 16.39
CA ALA A 146 10.62 16.80 17.25
C ALA A 146 9.45 15.82 17.05
N THR A 147 8.77 15.48 18.13
CA THR A 147 7.60 14.59 18.12
C THR A 147 6.28 15.36 18.13
N ASP A 148 6.32 16.66 18.37
CA ASP A 148 5.14 17.54 18.41
C ASP A 148 5.01 18.41 17.15
N ASP A 149 3.82 18.98 16.95
CA ASP A 149 3.47 19.81 15.79
C ASP A 149 3.72 21.31 16.01
N THR A 150 4.33 21.71 17.14
CA THR A 150 4.52 23.12 17.50
C THR A 150 5.41 23.86 16.50
N ARG A 151 6.42 23.14 15.98
CA ARG A 151 7.34 23.65 14.95
C ARG A 151 7.61 22.53 13.93
N PRO A 152 6.82 22.43 12.85
CA PRO A 152 6.90 21.34 11.89
C PRO A 152 8.29 21.11 11.27
N ILE A 153 9.08 22.19 11.10
CA ILE A 153 10.43 22.11 10.51
C ILE A 153 11.40 21.26 11.35
N TYR A 154 11.13 21.08 12.65
CA TYR A 154 12.00 20.26 13.52
C TYR A 154 11.64 18.77 13.49
N LYS A 155 10.65 18.35 12.71
CA LYS A 155 10.29 16.94 12.51
C LYS A 155 11.15 16.22 11.49
N GLY A 156 11.90 16.94 10.68
CA GLY A 156 12.72 16.37 9.60
C GLY A 156 14.01 17.14 9.36
#